data_76706aee27fd6419ab1ff73ac2fda34e
#
_entry.id   76706aee27fd6419ab1ff73ac2fda34e
#
_cell.length_a   1.000
_cell.length_b   1.000
_cell.length_c   1.000
_cell.angle_alpha   90.00
_cell.angle_beta   90.00
_cell.angle_gamma   90.00
#
_symmetry.space_group_name_H-M   'P 1'
#
loop_
_entity.id
_entity.type
_entity.pdbx_description
1 polymer ?
#
loop_
_entity_poly.entity_id
_entity_poly.type
_entity_poly.pdbx_seq_one_letter_code
_entity_poly.pdbx_strand_id
1 'polypeptide(L)'
;MNALAMDSLHWIAGGMLLPVVLLLLGFTAFSLLNLGGLFGEWVARCRHEAAWRILLAALKNDPARRIRVDDLPSGLDVPTRAKNLLTAAPAARDRVLDEVQVEVEHRLDRLLLGVRLGPMLGLAGTLIPLGPTLLALTAWDLSALSSQLVIAFNATVVGLFIGGACYAVHLIRRRWYRADLADLDFVVTRLES
;
A
#
# COMPACT_ATOMS: atom_id res chain seq x y z
N MET A 1 -20.27 17.70 -38.02
CA MET A 1 -19.32 17.90 -36.91
C MET A 1 -19.58 16.92 -35.75
N ASN A 2 -20.84 16.74 -35.31
CA ASN A 2 -21.17 15.82 -34.19
C ASN A 2 -20.91 14.32 -34.47
N ALA A 3 -21.11 13.86 -35.72
CA ALA A 3 -20.89 12.45 -36.08
C ALA A 3 -19.40 12.05 -36.00
N LEU A 4 -18.50 12.88 -36.52
CA LEU A 4 -17.05 12.65 -36.45
C LEU A 4 -16.54 12.66 -35.01
N ALA A 5 -17.06 13.55 -34.16
CA ALA A 5 -16.70 13.61 -32.75
C ALA A 5 -17.21 12.37 -31.95
N MET A 6 -18.42 11.88 -32.27
CA MET A 6 -18.95 10.67 -31.66
C MET A 6 -18.18 9.42 -32.09
N ASP A 7 -17.82 9.32 -33.35
CA ASP A 7 -17.06 8.19 -33.88
C ASP A 7 -15.64 8.14 -33.29
N SER A 8 -14.96 9.27 -33.20
CA SER A 8 -13.64 9.37 -32.55
C SER A 8 -13.69 9.01 -31.07
N LEU A 9 -14.69 9.46 -30.31
CA LEU A 9 -14.89 9.11 -28.90
C LEU A 9 -15.13 7.62 -28.72
N HIS A 10 -15.92 7.00 -29.60
CA HIS A 10 -16.17 5.54 -29.57
C HIS A 10 -14.89 4.72 -29.79
N TRP A 11 -14.07 5.10 -30.76
CA TRP A 11 -12.77 4.48 -31.02
C TRP A 11 -11.80 4.62 -29.86
N ILE A 12 -11.71 5.82 -29.26
CA ILE A 12 -10.85 6.07 -28.09
C ILE A 12 -11.32 5.24 -26.90
N ALA A 13 -12.63 5.25 -26.60
CA ALA A 13 -13.19 4.49 -25.49
C ALA A 13 -12.96 2.97 -25.67
N GLY A 14 -13.19 2.41 -26.85
CA GLY A 14 -12.94 1.00 -27.13
C GLY A 14 -11.46 0.61 -26.99
N GLY A 15 -10.54 1.49 -27.46
CA GLY A 15 -9.10 1.28 -27.31
C GLY A 15 -8.62 1.33 -25.86
N MET A 16 -9.33 2.01 -24.95
CA MET A 16 -8.98 2.10 -23.54
C MET A 16 -9.29 0.85 -22.72
N LEU A 17 -10.07 -0.09 -23.24
CA LEU A 17 -10.41 -1.31 -22.51
C LEU A 17 -9.17 -2.13 -22.17
N LEU A 18 -8.29 -2.35 -23.13
CA LEU A 18 -7.08 -3.14 -22.94
C LEU A 18 -6.14 -2.55 -21.88
N PRO A 19 -5.77 -1.23 -21.93
CA PRO A 19 -4.94 -0.65 -20.87
C PRO A 19 -5.62 -0.68 -19.50
N VAL A 20 -6.94 -0.49 -19.40
CA VAL A 20 -7.67 -0.58 -18.11
C VAL A 20 -7.60 -1.99 -17.54
N VAL A 21 -7.81 -3.02 -18.36
CA VAL A 21 -7.71 -4.43 -17.91
C VAL A 21 -6.28 -4.76 -17.46
N LEU A 22 -5.27 -4.34 -18.22
CA LEU A 22 -3.87 -4.55 -17.83
C LEU A 22 -3.52 -3.85 -16.53
N LEU A 23 -4.00 -2.63 -16.32
CA LEU A 23 -3.82 -1.90 -15.05
C LEU A 23 -4.54 -2.60 -13.90
N LEU A 24 -5.76 -3.08 -14.08
CA LEU A 24 -6.47 -3.86 -13.07
C LEU A 24 -5.71 -5.11 -12.68
N LEU A 25 -5.17 -5.87 -13.65
CA LEU A 25 -4.34 -7.04 -13.39
C LEU A 25 -3.06 -6.67 -12.63
N GLY A 26 -2.37 -5.61 -13.05
CA GLY A 26 -1.18 -5.10 -12.38
C GLY A 26 -1.45 -4.68 -10.93
N PHE A 27 -2.52 -3.92 -10.69
CA PHE A 27 -2.92 -3.52 -9.34
C PHE A 27 -3.43 -4.69 -8.50
N THR A 28 -4.04 -5.71 -9.12
CA THR A 28 -4.41 -6.96 -8.41
C THR A 28 -3.15 -7.67 -7.91
N ALA A 29 -2.17 -7.89 -8.78
CA ALA A 29 -0.89 -8.48 -8.40
C ALA A 29 -0.20 -7.64 -7.30
N PHE A 30 -0.16 -6.32 -7.46
CA PHE A 30 0.37 -5.41 -6.45
C PHE A 30 -0.34 -5.54 -5.10
N SER A 31 -1.67 -5.60 -5.06
CA SER A 31 -2.43 -5.75 -3.82
C SER A 31 -2.18 -7.09 -3.14
N LEU A 32 -2.10 -8.19 -3.90
CA LEU A 32 -1.79 -9.52 -3.37
C LEU A 32 -0.38 -9.61 -2.80
N LEU A 33 0.62 -9.03 -3.48
CA LEU A 33 1.99 -8.95 -2.98
C LEU A 33 2.07 -8.16 -1.67
N ASN A 34 1.33 -7.04 -1.56
CA ASN A 34 1.29 -6.26 -0.33
C ASN A 34 0.57 -6.98 0.82
N LEU A 35 -0.50 -7.75 0.53
CA LEU A 35 -1.15 -8.60 1.53
C LEU A 35 -0.21 -9.71 2.00
N GLY A 36 0.50 -10.37 1.10
CA GLY A 36 1.51 -11.37 1.45
C GLY A 36 2.65 -10.79 2.29
N GLY A 37 3.15 -9.60 1.91
CA GLY A 37 4.16 -8.86 2.66
C GLY A 37 3.68 -8.45 4.06
N LEU A 38 2.42 -8.01 4.19
CA LEU A 38 1.81 -7.71 5.49
C LEU A 38 1.79 -8.93 6.42
N PHE A 39 1.43 -10.10 5.86
CA PHE A 39 1.43 -11.34 6.63
C PHE A 39 2.83 -11.72 7.11
N GLY A 40 3.84 -11.58 6.25
CA GLY A 40 5.25 -11.78 6.62
C GLY A 40 5.72 -10.83 7.72
N GLU A 41 5.42 -9.52 7.59
CA GLU A 41 5.70 -8.52 8.63
C GLU A 41 4.99 -8.85 9.95
N TRP A 42 3.74 -9.27 9.89
CA TRP A 42 2.97 -9.64 11.08
C TRP A 42 3.60 -10.82 11.83
N VAL A 43 3.97 -11.88 11.12
CA VAL A 43 4.66 -13.04 11.71
C VAL A 43 6.00 -12.66 12.32
N ALA A 44 6.80 -11.84 11.62
CA ALA A 44 8.07 -11.35 12.13
C ALA A 44 7.88 -10.50 13.40
N ARG A 45 6.88 -9.61 13.43
CA ARG A 45 6.54 -8.80 14.60
C ARG A 45 6.14 -9.66 15.80
N CYS A 46 5.26 -10.64 15.61
CA CYS A 46 4.84 -11.57 16.68
C CYS A 46 6.02 -12.28 17.33
N ARG A 47 7.07 -12.59 16.57
CA ARG A 47 8.27 -13.28 17.08
C ARG A 47 9.22 -12.36 17.87
N HIS A 48 9.36 -11.13 17.47
CA HIS A 48 10.41 -10.22 17.98
C HIS A 48 9.90 -9.09 18.87
N GLU A 49 8.58 -8.84 18.88
CA GLU A 49 7.98 -7.72 19.63
C GLU A 49 8.23 -7.84 21.14
N ALA A 50 8.22 -9.05 21.68
CA ALA A 50 8.46 -9.28 23.11
C ALA A 50 9.87 -8.82 23.54
N ALA A 51 10.90 -9.15 22.77
CA ALA A 51 12.26 -8.75 23.06
C ALA A 51 12.45 -7.23 22.97
N TRP A 52 11.84 -6.59 21.96
CA TRP A 52 11.87 -5.14 21.80
C TRP A 52 11.16 -4.42 22.93
N ARG A 53 9.98 -4.86 23.34
CA ARG A 53 9.22 -4.30 24.47
C ARG A 53 9.98 -4.44 25.80
N ILE A 54 10.65 -5.56 26.02
CA ILE A 54 11.47 -5.77 27.23
C ILE A 54 12.62 -4.75 27.26
N LEU A 55 13.30 -4.52 26.13
CA LEU A 55 14.36 -3.54 26.02
C LEU A 55 13.85 -2.12 26.32
N LEU A 56 12.76 -1.71 25.68
CA LEU A 56 12.15 -0.40 25.90
C LEU A 56 11.70 -0.20 27.37
N ALA A 57 11.12 -1.22 27.98
CA ALA A 57 10.73 -1.17 29.40
C ALA A 57 11.96 -1.04 30.31
N ALA A 58 13.05 -1.74 30.03
CA ALA A 58 14.30 -1.63 30.77
C ALA A 58 14.89 -0.20 30.65
N LEU A 59 14.86 0.40 29.46
CA LEU A 59 15.32 1.78 29.23
C LEU A 59 14.43 2.82 29.91
N LYS A 60 13.15 2.56 30.02
CA LYS A 60 12.21 3.44 30.70
C LYS A 60 12.40 3.43 32.23
N ASN A 61 12.74 2.26 32.78
CA ASN A 61 12.88 2.07 34.23
C ASN A 61 14.26 2.47 34.76
N ASP A 62 15.31 2.42 33.94
CA ASP A 62 16.67 2.78 34.32
C ASP A 62 17.22 3.89 33.41
N PRO A 63 17.15 5.17 33.86
CA PRO A 63 17.63 6.31 33.08
C PRO A 63 19.15 6.31 32.86
N ALA A 64 19.93 5.61 33.68
CA ALA A 64 21.39 5.56 33.58
C ALA A 64 21.87 4.46 32.60
N ARG A 65 20.98 3.58 32.13
CA ARG A 65 21.35 2.49 31.22
C ARG A 65 21.67 3.03 29.82
N ARG A 66 22.90 2.83 29.38
CA ARG A 66 23.31 3.12 28.00
C ARG A 66 22.90 1.99 27.08
N ILE A 67 22.36 2.34 25.92
CA ILE A 67 21.97 1.40 24.87
C ILE A 67 23.25 0.97 24.13
N ARG A 68 23.49 -0.34 24.02
CA ARG A 68 24.53 -0.91 23.16
C ARG A 68 23.90 -1.52 21.91
N VAL A 69 24.66 -1.48 20.83
CA VAL A 69 24.24 -2.10 19.54
C VAL A 69 23.93 -3.59 19.69
N ASP A 70 24.63 -4.28 20.62
CA ASP A 70 24.48 -5.70 20.88
C ASP A 70 23.18 -6.04 21.66
N ASP A 71 22.58 -5.06 22.33
CA ASP A 71 21.30 -5.22 23.05
C ASP A 71 20.09 -5.24 22.11
N LEU A 72 20.28 -4.87 20.83
CA LEU A 72 19.20 -4.75 19.85
C LEU A 72 18.85 -6.12 19.24
N PRO A 73 17.59 -6.57 19.31
CA PRO A 73 17.16 -7.79 18.66
C PRO A 73 17.33 -7.68 17.14
N SER A 74 17.97 -8.69 16.53
CA SER A 74 18.12 -8.76 15.07
C SER A 74 16.84 -9.29 14.41
N GLY A 75 16.46 -8.73 13.25
CA GLY A 75 15.40 -9.29 12.42
C GLY A 75 14.11 -8.48 12.29
N LEU A 76 14.01 -7.31 12.92
CA LEU A 76 12.95 -6.32 12.68
C LEU A 76 13.52 -5.08 11.97
N ASP A 77 12.68 -4.39 11.18
CA ASP A 77 13.05 -3.11 10.55
C ASP A 77 13.45 -2.06 11.60
N VAL A 78 12.72 -1.99 12.73
CA VAL A 78 12.95 -1.01 13.81
C VAL A 78 14.29 -1.17 14.49
N PRO A 79 14.71 -2.37 14.99
CA PRO A 79 16.03 -2.55 15.57
C PRO A 79 17.16 -2.30 14.59
N THR A 80 16.98 -2.63 13.30
CA THR A 80 17.98 -2.33 12.27
C THR A 80 18.15 -0.82 12.09
N ARG A 81 17.05 -0.06 12.11
CA ARG A 81 17.06 1.41 12.02
C ARG A 81 17.63 2.04 13.30
N ALA A 82 17.27 1.52 14.47
CA ALA A 82 17.86 1.92 15.74
C ALA A 82 19.39 1.67 15.76
N LYS A 83 19.85 0.57 15.14
CA LYS A 83 21.29 0.33 14.97
C LYS A 83 21.98 1.40 14.15
N ASN A 84 21.36 1.84 13.04
CA ASN A 84 21.87 2.93 12.22
C ASN A 84 21.93 4.25 13.00
N LEU A 85 20.92 4.53 13.84
CA LEU A 85 20.91 5.70 14.72
C LEU A 85 22.03 5.67 15.78
N LEU A 86 22.30 4.49 16.38
CA LEU A 86 23.37 4.31 17.36
C LEU A 86 24.76 4.47 16.75
N THR A 87 24.93 4.07 15.48
CA THR A 87 26.21 4.20 14.76
C THR A 87 26.42 5.58 14.14
N ALA A 88 25.36 6.37 13.99
CA ALA A 88 25.45 7.72 13.43
C ALA A 88 26.08 8.70 14.42
N ALA A 89 26.80 9.69 13.87
CA ALA A 89 27.32 10.82 14.68
C ALA A 89 26.13 11.58 15.32
N PRO A 90 26.29 12.14 16.55
CA PRO A 90 25.18 12.83 17.23
C PRO A 90 24.49 13.88 16.37
N ALA A 91 25.24 14.71 15.65
CA ALA A 91 24.70 15.74 14.76
C ALA A 91 23.96 15.20 13.52
N ALA A 92 24.03 13.91 13.22
CA ALA A 92 23.38 13.29 12.07
C ALA A 92 22.14 12.45 12.44
N ARG A 93 21.86 12.28 13.73
CA ARG A 93 20.76 11.40 14.21
C ARG A 93 19.40 11.89 13.80
N ASP A 94 19.14 13.18 13.96
CA ASP A 94 17.87 13.80 13.54
C ASP A 94 17.63 13.60 12.04
N ARG A 95 18.68 13.79 11.23
CA ARG A 95 18.59 13.58 9.80
C ARG A 95 18.28 12.12 9.43
N VAL A 96 18.88 11.15 10.14
CA VAL A 96 18.58 9.72 9.93
C VAL A 96 17.13 9.42 10.33
N LEU A 97 16.62 10.04 11.39
CA LEU A 97 15.22 9.90 11.80
C LEU A 97 14.26 10.46 10.73
N ASP A 98 14.55 11.65 10.21
CA ASP A 98 13.78 12.27 9.12
C ASP A 98 13.78 11.40 7.85
N GLU A 99 14.93 10.84 7.47
CA GLU A 99 15.05 9.93 6.32
C GLU A 99 14.18 8.67 6.51
N VAL A 100 14.14 8.13 7.71
CA VAL A 100 13.26 6.99 8.06
C VAL A 100 11.78 7.38 7.94
N GLN A 101 11.41 8.57 8.42
CA GLN A 101 10.03 9.05 8.32
C GLN A 101 9.60 9.23 6.87
N VAL A 102 10.42 9.86 6.03
CA VAL A 102 10.16 10.04 4.59
C VAL A 102 10.00 8.68 3.89
N GLU A 103 10.85 7.70 4.21
CA GLU A 103 10.74 6.35 3.63
C GLU A 103 9.43 5.67 4.03
N VAL A 104 9.01 5.80 5.27
CA VAL A 104 7.72 5.27 5.76
C VAL A 104 6.55 5.92 5.03
N GLU A 105 6.56 7.24 4.87
CA GLU A 105 5.54 7.98 4.14
C GLU A 105 5.45 7.50 2.67
N HIS A 106 6.58 7.39 1.99
CA HIS A 106 6.62 6.85 0.62
C HIS A 106 6.07 5.43 0.48
N ARG A 107 6.29 4.57 1.47
CA ARG A 107 5.71 3.22 1.47
C ARG A 107 4.19 3.24 1.63
N LEU A 108 3.67 4.14 2.47
CA LEU A 108 2.23 4.30 2.69
C LEU A 108 1.53 4.95 1.49
N ASP A 109 2.15 5.94 0.86
CA ASP A 109 1.60 6.64 -0.30
C ASP A 109 1.40 5.71 -1.51
N ARG A 110 2.32 4.76 -1.73
CA ARG A 110 2.14 3.75 -2.77
C ARG A 110 0.88 2.90 -2.57
N LEU A 111 0.51 2.60 -1.33
CA LEU A 111 -0.74 1.89 -1.03
C LEU A 111 -1.96 2.75 -1.32
N LEU A 112 -1.90 4.07 -1.05
CA LEU A 112 -2.97 5.01 -1.33
C LEU A 112 -3.28 5.11 -2.84
N LEU A 113 -2.29 4.91 -3.71
CA LEU A 113 -2.54 4.79 -5.15
C LEU A 113 -3.49 3.63 -5.44
N GLY A 114 -3.25 2.44 -4.87
CA GLY A 114 -4.15 1.29 -5.03
C GLY A 114 -5.56 1.53 -4.46
N VAL A 115 -5.65 2.23 -3.32
CA VAL A 115 -6.94 2.61 -2.70
C VAL A 115 -7.77 3.48 -3.63
N ARG A 116 -7.13 4.44 -4.30
CA ARG A 116 -7.82 5.40 -5.17
C ARG A 116 -8.05 4.83 -6.58
N LEU A 117 -7.01 4.28 -7.19
CA LEU A 117 -7.07 3.82 -8.58
C LEU A 117 -7.84 2.52 -8.75
N GLY A 118 -7.86 1.62 -7.76
CA GLY A 118 -8.62 0.37 -7.83
C GLY A 118 -10.09 0.57 -8.19
N PRO A 119 -10.87 1.29 -7.36
CA PRO A 119 -12.27 1.57 -7.66
C PRO A 119 -12.49 2.39 -8.94
N MET A 120 -11.59 3.35 -9.24
CA MET A 120 -11.69 4.16 -10.46
C MET A 120 -11.50 3.33 -11.73
N LEU A 121 -10.53 2.42 -11.74
CA LEU A 121 -10.30 1.49 -12.84
C LEU A 121 -11.44 0.48 -12.95
N GLY A 122 -11.99 0.01 -11.82
CA GLY A 122 -13.18 -0.83 -11.78
C GLY A 122 -14.38 -0.16 -12.42
N LEU A 123 -14.62 1.13 -12.10
CA LEU A 123 -15.67 1.93 -12.71
C LEU A 123 -15.44 2.12 -14.23
N ALA A 124 -14.23 2.46 -14.64
CA ALA A 124 -13.88 2.57 -16.05
C ALA A 124 -14.13 1.25 -16.80
N GLY A 125 -13.76 0.12 -16.17
CA GLY A 125 -13.99 -1.22 -16.72
C GLY A 125 -15.46 -1.61 -16.86
N THR A 126 -16.40 -0.92 -16.19
CA THR A 126 -17.85 -1.07 -16.42
C THR A 126 -18.38 -0.14 -17.49
N LEU A 127 -17.93 1.12 -17.48
CA LEU A 127 -18.46 2.13 -18.42
C LEU A 127 -18.05 1.86 -19.88
N ILE A 128 -16.83 1.38 -20.10
CA ILE A 128 -16.33 1.11 -21.45
C ILE A 128 -17.18 0.04 -22.19
N PRO A 129 -17.50 -1.12 -21.60
CA PRO A 129 -18.33 -2.11 -22.26
C PRO A 129 -19.81 -1.72 -22.43
N LEU A 130 -20.31 -0.69 -21.72
CA LEU A 130 -21.71 -0.26 -21.82
C LEU A 130 -22.11 0.20 -23.24
N GLY A 131 -21.21 0.84 -23.97
CA GLY A 131 -21.47 1.26 -25.35
C GLY A 131 -21.81 0.07 -26.25
N PRO A 132 -20.92 -0.90 -26.44
CA PRO A 132 -21.21 -2.15 -27.15
C PRO A 132 -22.44 -2.91 -26.62
N THR A 133 -22.66 -2.91 -25.30
CA THR A 133 -23.81 -3.55 -24.65
C THR A 133 -25.13 -2.95 -25.12
N LEU A 134 -25.23 -1.62 -25.21
CA LEU A 134 -26.43 -0.94 -25.71
C LEU A 134 -26.68 -1.22 -27.20
N LEU A 135 -25.63 -1.32 -27.99
CA LEU A 135 -25.76 -1.72 -29.40
C LEU A 135 -26.23 -3.18 -29.56
N ALA A 136 -25.71 -4.10 -28.75
CA ALA A 136 -26.17 -5.49 -28.74
C ALA A 136 -27.64 -5.60 -28.34
N LEU A 137 -28.14 -4.78 -27.44
CA LEU A 137 -29.55 -4.71 -27.05
C LEU A 137 -30.43 -4.30 -28.22
N THR A 138 -30.03 -3.29 -29.01
CA THR A 138 -30.80 -2.87 -30.21
C THR A 138 -30.83 -3.92 -31.32
N ALA A 139 -29.80 -4.77 -31.37
CA ALA A 139 -29.71 -5.89 -32.32
C ALA A 139 -30.37 -7.20 -31.82
N TRP A 140 -30.96 -7.20 -30.62
CA TRP A 140 -31.51 -8.39 -29.94
C TRP A 140 -30.47 -9.52 -29.73
N ASP A 141 -29.19 -9.19 -29.69
CA ASP A 141 -28.11 -10.17 -29.41
C ASP A 141 -27.90 -10.32 -27.89
N LEU A 142 -28.71 -11.20 -27.30
CA LEU A 142 -28.66 -11.50 -25.87
C LEU A 142 -27.31 -12.16 -25.44
N SER A 143 -26.64 -12.86 -26.35
CA SER A 143 -25.37 -13.52 -26.07
C SER A 143 -24.25 -12.49 -25.89
N ALA A 144 -24.13 -11.54 -26.84
CA ALA A 144 -23.19 -10.44 -26.75
C ALA A 144 -23.47 -9.55 -25.53
N LEU A 145 -24.75 -9.26 -25.24
CA LEU A 145 -25.18 -8.53 -24.07
C LEU A 145 -24.68 -9.19 -22.78
N SER A 146 -24.92 -10.47 -22.60
CA SER A 146 -24.55 -11.22 -21.39
C SER A 146 -23.03 -11.23 -21.18
N SER A 147 -22.26 -11.47 -22.24
CA SER A 147 -20.79 -11.51 -22.15
C SER A 147 -20.19 -10.18 -21.74
N GLN A 148 -20.67 -9.07 -22.27
CA GLN A 148 -20.19 -7.73 -21.93
C GLN A 148 -20.55 -7.32 -20.50
N LEU A 149 -21.75 -7.70 -20.02
CA LEU A 149 -22.15 -7.45 -18.63
C LEU A 149 -21.27 -8.22 -17.63
N VAL A 150 -20.93 -9.48 -17.93
CA VAL A 150 -20.04 -10.29 -17.07
C VAL A 150 -18.65 -9.61 -16.95
N ILE A 151 -18.08 -9.13 -18.04
CA ILE A 151 -16.80 -8.41 -18.03
C ILE A 151 -16.91 -7.15 -17.17
N ALA A 152 -17.97 -6.37 -17.36
CA ALA A 152 -18.21 -5.15 -16.60
C ALA A 152 -18.29 -5.43 -15.08
N PHE A 153 -19.12 -6.38 -14.65
CA PHE A 153 -19.25 -6.71 -13.23
C PHE A 153 -17.94 -7.21 -12.62
N ASN A 154 -17.22 -8.08 -13.33
CA ASN A 154 -15.93 -8.58 -12.86
C ASN A 154 -14.91 -7.44 -12.65
N ALA A 155 -14.85 -6.48 -13.56
CA ALA A 155 -13.96 -5.31 -13.42
C ALA A 155 -14.26 -4.51 -12.15
N THR A 156 -15.55 -4.31 -11.82
CA THR A 156 -15.95 -3.60 -10.59
C THR A 156 -15.54 -4.37 -9.34
N VAL A 157 -15.83 -5.68 -9.31
CA VAL A 157 -15.50 -6.53 -8.14
C VAL A 157 -13.99 -6.52 -7.89
N VAL A 158 -13.19 -6.69 -8.94
CA VAL A 158 -11.72 -6.64 -8.85
C VAL A 158 -11.24 -5.26 -8.39
N GLY A 159 -11.77 -4.18 -8.95
CA GLY A 159 -11.41 -2.81 -8.57
C GLY A 159 -11.71 -2.51 -7.09
N LEU A 160 -12.87 -2.93 -6.58
CA LEU A 160 -13.23 -2.80 -5.17
C LEU A 160 -12.33 -3.65 -4.26
N PHE A 161 -12.01 -4.88 -4.70
CA PHE A 161 -11.07 -5.73 -3.96
C PHE A 161 -9.70 -5.08 -3.82
N ILE A 162 -9.13 -4.53 -4.91
CA ILE A 162 -7.85 -3.81 -4.90
C ILE A 162 -7.90 -2.66 -3.91
N GLY A 163 -8.93 -1.81 -3.99
CA GLY A 163 -9.09 -0.67 -3.11
C GLY A 163 -9.20 -1.06 -1.64
N GLY A 164 -10.04 -2.05 -1.32
CA GLY A 164 -10.24 -2.57 0.03
C GLY A 164 -8.99 -3.23 0.60
N ALA A 165 -8.32 -4.07 -0.17
CA ALA A 165 -7.09 -4.74 0.23
C ALA A 165 -5.96 -3.74 0.52
N CYS A 166 -5.71 -2.78 -0.39
CA CYS A 166 -4.71 -1.73 -0.19
C CYS A 166 -5.05 -0.85 1.01
N TYR A 167 -6.33 -0.54 1.24
CA TYR A 167 -6.78 0.24 2.39
C TYR A 167 -6.52 -0.49 3.72
N ALA A 168 -6.86 -1.77 3.80
CA ALA A 168 -6.60 -2.58 4.98
C ALA A 168 -5.10 -2.64 5.31
N VAL A 169 -4.26 -2.92 4.30
CA VAL A 169 -2.79 -2.93 4.45
C VAL A 169 -2.28 -1.56 4.90
N HIS A 170 -2.77 -0.47 4.29
CA HIS A 170 -2.39 0.91 4.65
C HIS A 170 -2.71 1.22 6.11
N LEU A 171 -3.92 0.90 6.61
CA LEU A 171 -4.30 1.16 7.99
C LEU A 171 -3.42 0.41 8.99
N ILE A 172 -3.17 -0.87 8.74
CA ILE A 172 -2.37 -1.72 9.63
C ILE A 172 -0.92 -1.23 9.66
N ARG A 173 -0.30 -1.04 8.49
CA ARG A 173 1.09 -0.54 8.41
C ARG A 173 1.25 0.85 8.99
N ARG A 174 0.31 1.77 8.73
CA ARG A 174 0.32 3.11 9.29
C ARG A 174 0.33 3.09 10.82
N ARG A 175 -0.44 2.19 11.44
CA ARG A 175 -0.46 2.03 12.90
C ARG A 175 0.87 1.49 13.42
N TRP A 176 1.43 0.49 12.76
CA TRP A 176 2.71 -0.11 13.15
C TRP A 176 3.85 0.89 13.01
N TYR A 177 3.96 1.55 11.87
CA TYR A 177 5.06 2.50 11.61
C TYR A 177 5.01 3.72 12.51
N ARG A 178 3.82 4.17 12.92
CA ARG A 178 3.71 5.24 13.92
C ARG A 178 4.24 4.82 15.29
N ALA A 179 3.95 3.59 15.72
CA ALA A 179 4.50 3.06 16.97
C ALA A 179 6.02 2.94 16.87
N ASP A 180 6.51 2.41 15.74
CA ASP A 180 7.95 2.25 15.48
C ASP A 180 8.69 3.59 15.49
N LEU A 181 8.13 4.63 14.86
CA LEU A 181 8.72 5.97 14.86
C LEU A 181 8.76 6.59 16.26
N ALA A 182 7.71 6.42 17.05
CA ALA A 182 7.69 6.90 18.44
C ALA A 182 8.74 6.19 19.31
N ASP A 183 8.95 4.90 19.10
CA ASP A 183 9.99 4.14 19.79
C ASP A 183 11.40 4.62 19.38
N LEU A 184 11.62 4.93 18.09
CA LEU A 184 12.88 5.46 17.59
C LEU A 184 13.16 6.85 18.13
N ASP A 185 12.18 7.74 18.17
CA ASP A 185 12.27 9.09 18.73
C ASP A 185 12.68 9.02 20.22
N PHE A 186 12.05 8.13 20.99
CA PHE A 186 12.42 7.88 22.39
C PHE A 186 13.87 7.43 22.52
N VAL A 187 14.37 6.55 21.63
CA VAL A 187 15.75 6.09 21.62
C VAL A 187 16.71 7.26 21.33
N VAL A 188 16.40 8.12 20.33
CA VAL A 188 17.21 9.30 19.99
C VAL A 188 17.31 10.25 21.16
N THR A 189 16.17 10.63 21.77
CA THR A 189 16.12 11.52 22.94
C THR A 189 16.98 10.97 24.09
N ARG A 190 17.03 9.65 24.26
CA ARG A 190 17.85 9.01 25.29
C ARG A 190 19.35 8.99 24.99
N LEU A 191 19.71 9.07 23.73
CA LEU A 191 21.14 9.15 23.33
C LEU A 191 21.70 10.54 23.46
N GLU A 192 20.87 11.56 23.60
CA GLU A 192 21.25 12.97 23.75
C GLU A 192 21.31 13.43 25.22
N SER A 193 20.61 12.73 26.11
CA SER A 193 20.60 12.97 27.55
C SER A 193 21.75 12.24 28.27
#